data_fce8663cac691352e72c97d2e15b8caa
#
_entry.id   fce8663cac691352e72c97d2e15b8caa
#
_cell.length_a   1.000
_cell.length_b   1.000
_cell.length_c   1.000
_cell.angle_alpha   90.00
_cell.angle_beta   90.00
_cell.angle_gamma   90.00
#
_symmetry.space_group_name_H-M   'P 1'
#
loop_
_entity.id
_entity.type
_entity.pdbx_description
1 polymer ?
#
loop_
_entity_poly.entity_id
_entity_poly.type
_entity_poly.pdbx_seq_one_letter_code
_entity_poly.pdbx_strand_id
1 'polypeptide(L)'
;MLMGVVSMLGDIVYESGRGIAPDYLYFLGTSAFLVGLTSGIGELVGYGMRLVSGPLADRSHMYWLFIFLGYGLIIAIPMMGLTNSIWLVMILVIAERLGKALRSPSRDAVVSVVSKGMGSGKAFGLHEFIDQIGAVVGPAFLGLMMIWTANNFSLSLQSLFPFYLLMMGVLYLTYRRIKGTVEEIRRQTTATNEKLSRGFWMYSGAVLMNTVGLMPIALILYNGAKILESGGQLWLVPFLYVIVQLVDAPMALVSGYIYDKIGIKFLGVPFALSILPIVFSSLVGLPGVILACIAYGLVLGMQESIYRAAVTDIVPLGRRGSAYGFFNLMLGAGTFVSGVVFGYMLDVLVSPTLMLDFVIVAQVIAIVLLLGARPKKEKE
;
A
#
# COMPACT_ATOMS: atom_id res chain seq x y z
N MET A 1 -7.27 8.54 -19.68
CA MET A 1 -7.17 7.13 -20.08
C MET A 1 -5.74 6.62 -20.17
N LEU A 2 -4.82 7.20 -20.97
CA LEU A 2 -3.45 6.66 -21.13
C LEU A 2 -2.71 6.52 -19.79
N MET A 3 -2.80 7.51 -18.89
CA MET A 3 -2.16 7.42 -17.57
C MET A 3 -2.74 6.30 -16.69
N GLY A 4 -4.05 6.00 -16.83
CA GLY A 4 -4.66 4.85 -16.17
C GLY A 4 -4.12 3.52 -16.71
N VAL A 5 -3.89 3.42 -18.03
CA VAL A 5 -3.28 2.20 -18.62
C VAL A 5 -1.84 2.02 -18.12
N VAL A 6 -1.05 3.12 -18.02
CA VAL A 6 0.30 3.06 -17.41
C VAL A 6 0.26 2.55 -15.99
N SER A 7 -0.67 3.08 -15.19
CA SER A 7 -0.85 2.67 -13.79
C SER A 7 -1.26 1.21 -13.68
N MET A 8 -2.25 0.77 -14.46
CA MET A 8 -2.69 -0.63 -14.50
C MET A 8 -1.54 -1.59 -14.84
N LEU A 9 -0.76 -1.29 -15.89
CA LEU A 9 0.40 -2.11 -16.26
C LEU A 9 1.47 -2.08 -15.17
N GLY A 10 1.64 -0.93 -14.50
CA GLY A 10 2.51 -0.79 -13.33
C GLY A 10 2.04 -1.67 -12.17
N ASP A 11 0.74 -1.70 -11.91
CA ASP A 11 0.17 -2.47 -10.81
C ASP A 11 0.14 -3.97 -11.12
N ILE A 12 0.03 -4.40 -12.39
CA ILE A 12 0.29 -5.80 -12.77
C ILE A 12 1.67 -6.24 -12.27
N VAL A 13 2.71 -5.46 -12.46
CA VAL A 13 4.07 -5.82 -12.02
C VAL A 13 4.24 -5.60 -10.52
N TYR A 14 3.81 -4.46 -10.01
CA TYR A 14 3.98 -4.04 -8.63
C TYR A 14 3.25 -4.94 -7.64
N GLU A 15 1.95 -5.20 -7.87
CA GLU A 15 1.14 -6.01 -6.95
C GLU A 15 1.48 -7.50 -7.08
N SER A 16 1.98 -7.95 -8.24
CA SER A 16 2.64 -9.26 -8.36
C SER A 16 3.82 -9.39 -7.40
N GLY A 17 4.67 -8.35 -7.35
CA GLY A 17 5.80 -8.31 -6.43
C GLY A 17 5.36 -8.36 -4.96
N ARG A 18 4.31 -7.63 -4.59
CA ARG A 18 3.75 -7.67 -3.23
C ARG A 18 3.23 -9.06 -2.85
N GLY A 19 2.59 -9.74 -3.79
CA GLY A 19 2.01 -11.06 -3.57
C GLY A 19 3.05 -12.17 -3.46
N ILE A 20 4.22 -12.05 -4.12
CA ILE A 20 5.21 -13.13 -4.18
C ILE A 20 6.48 -12.87 -3.36
N ALA A 21 6.87 -11.61 -3.10
CA ALA A 21 8.14 -11.33 -2.44
C ALA A 21 8.28 -11.98 -1.04
N PRO A 22 7.24 -12.03 -0.19
CA PRO A 22 7.32 -12.73 1.10
C PRO A 22 7.54 -14.23 0.95
N ASP A 23 6.89 -14.86 -0.04
CA ASP A 23 7.02 -16.26 -0.38
C ASP A 23 8.41 -16.57 -0.96
N TYR A 24 8.90 -15.73 -1.86
CA TYR A 24 10.25 -15.88 -2.42
C TYR A 24 11.33 -15.72 -1.35
N LEU A 25 11.20 -14.74 -0.44
CA LEU A 25 12.11 -14.60 0.70
C LEU A 25 12.05 -15.82 1.62
N TYR A 26 10.87 -16.36 1.89
CA TYR A 26 10.70 -17.61 2.62
C TYR A 26 11.44 -18.77 1.92
N PHE A 27 11.23 -18.95 0.62
CA PHE A 27 11.89 -19.97 -0.20
C PHE A 27 13.42 -19.86 -0.15
N LEU A 28 13.97 -18.65 -0.08
CA LEU A 28 15.39 -18.38 0.08
C LEU A 28 15.90 -18.65 1.51
N GLY A 29 15.04 -19.08 2.43
CA GLY A 29 15.41 -19.39 3.82
C GLY A 29 15.47 -18.18 4.74
N THR A 30 14.77 -17.08 4.40
CA THR A 30 14.74 -15.86 5.21
C THR A 30 13.81 -16.04 6.41
N SER A 31 14.17 -15.47 7.57
CA SER A 31 13.33 -15.46 8.77
C SER A 31 12.13 -14.51 8.64
N ALA A 32 11.08 -14.74 9.42
CA ALA A 32 9.93 -13.85 9.49
C ALA A 32 10.32 -12.43 9.90
N PHE A 33 11.32 -12.28 10.78
CA PHE A 33 11.85 -10.97 11.17
C PHE A 33 12.38 -10.18 9.97
N LEU A 34 13.20 -10.80 9.12
CA LEU A 34 13.77 -10.12 7.96
C LEU A 34 12.70 -9.81 6.91
N VAL A 35 11.68 -10.65 6.73
CA VAL A 35 10.53 -10.37 5.86
C VAL A 35 9.72 -9.18 6.40
N GLY A 36 9.43 -9.18 7.70
CA GLY A 36 8.73 -8.09 8.37
C GLY A 36 9.51 -6.78 8.33
N LEU A 37 10.82 -6.84 8.56
CA LEU A 37 11.74 -5.69 8.47
C LEU A 37 11.77 -5.12 7.05
N THR A 38 11.90 -5.97 6.03
CA THR A 38 11.94 -5.55 4.61
C THR A 38 10.64 -4.88 4.20
N SER A 39 9.51 -5.51 4.50
CA SER A 39 8.19 -4.95 4.23
C SER A 39 7.98 -3.64 4.98
N GLY A 40 8.33 -3.60 6.27
CA GLY A 40 8.21 -2.42 7.11
C GLY A 40 9.06 -1.24 6.62
N ILE A 41 10.36 -1.46 6.32
CA ILE A 41 11.23 -0.42 5.71
C ILE A 41 10.64 0.04 4.38
N GLY A 42 10.19 -0.91 3.55
CA GLY A 42 9.57 -0.60 2.27
C GLY A 42 8.37 0.34 2.42
N GLU A 43 7.44 0.04 3.34
CA GLU A 43 6.27 0.89 3.57
C GLU A 43 6.66 2.25 4.20
N LEU A 44 7.62 2.28 5.13
CA LEU A 44 8.14 3.54 5.68
C LEU A 44 8.75 4.43 4.59
N VAL A 45 9.53 3.86 3.69
CA VAL A 45 10.10 4.57 2.53
C VAL A 45 8.98 4.97 1.56
N GLY A 46 8.07 4.04 1.23
CA GLY A 46 6.97 4.25 0.30
C GLY A 46 6.02 5.37 0.71
N TYR A 47 5.70 5.48 1.99
CA TYR A 47 4.84 6.52 2.53
C TYR A 47 5.61 7.76 2.97
N GLY A 48 6.73 7.59 3.69
CA GLY A 48 7.48 8.69 4.26
C GLY A 48 8.15 9.57 3.21
N MET A 49 8.72 8.98 2.16
CA MET A 49 9.39 9.74 1.09
C MET A 49 8.42 10.60 0.26
N ARG A 50 7.10 10.36 0.33
CA ARG A 50 6.11 11.26 -0.31
C ARG A 50 6.11 12.66 0.32
N LEU A 51 6.49 12.78 1.60
CA LEU A 51 6.67 14.07 2.28
C LEU A 51 7.76 14.93 1.61
N VAL A 52 8.73 14.27 0.99
CA VAL A 52 9.86 14.93 0.32
C VAL A 52 9.64 15.04 -1.19
N SER A 53 9.23 13.94 -1.83
CA SER A 53 9.11 13.84 -3.29
C SER A 53 8.03 14.76 -3.87
N GLY A 54 6.89 14.94 -3.18
CA GLY A 54 5.85 15.88 -3.60
C GLY A 54 6.34 17.31 -3.65
N PRO A 55 6.78 17.93 -2.52
CA PRO A 55 7.32 19.29 -2.51
C PRO A 55 8.52 19.49 -3.42
N LEU A 56 9.36 18.46 -3.60
CA LEU A 56 10.51 18.53 -4.50
C LEU A 56 10.06 18.57 -5.97
N ALA A 57 9.08 17.78 -6.35
CA ALA A 57 8.49 17.82 -7.69
C ALA A 57 7.81 19.16 -7.97
N ASP A 58 7.07 19.71 -6.98
CA ASP A 58 6.39 21.00 -7.09
C ASP A 58 7.39 22.15 -7.25
N ARG A 59 8.49 22.16 -6.49
CA ARG A 59 9.51 23.20 -6.56
C ARG A 59 10.36 23.11 -7.84
N SER A 60 10.73 21.90 -8.24
CA SER A 60 11.58 21.68 -9.42
C SER A 60 10.78 21.71 -10.74
N HIS A 61 9.45 21.56 -10.68
CA HIS A 61 8.57 21.36 -11.83
C HIS A 61 8.94 20.15 -12.70
N MET A 62 9.72 19.22 -12.17
CA MET A 62 10.22 18.04 -12.87
C MET A 62 9.29 16.82 -12.70
N TYR A 63 7.97 17.01 -12.77
CA TYR A 63 6.97 15.93 -12.55
C TYR A 63 7.26 14.69 -13.40
N TRP A 64 7.59 14.87 -14.67
CA TRP A 64 7.89 13.75 -15.57
C TRP A 64 9.14 12.99 -15.17
N LEU A 65 10.17 13.67 -14.66
CA LEU A 65 11.38 13.00 -14.15
C LEU A 65 11.02 12.05 -12.99
N PHE A 66 10.23 12.52 -12.01
CA PHE A 66 9.78 11.71 -10.89
C PHE A 66 8.89 10.55 -11.32
N ILE A 67 8.02 10.77 -12.32
CA ILE A 67 7.17 9.73 -12.92
C ILE A 67 8.06 8.66 -13.57
N PHE A 68 9.00 9.04 -14.45
CA PHE A 68 9.88 8.08 -15.14
C PHE A 68 10.79 7.33 -14.16
N LEU A 69 11.39 8.00 -13.19
CA LEU A 69 12.20 7.35 -12.16
C LEU A 69 11.35 6.38 -11.33
N GLY A 70 10.15 6.80 -10.93
CA GLY A 70 9.29 5.98 -10.09
C GLY A 70 8.73 4.75 -10.81
N TYR A 71 8.30 4.87 -12.06
CA TYR A 71 7.91 3.72 -12.87
C TYR A 71 9.11 2.89 -13.31
N GLY A 72 10.26 3.54 -13.56
CA GLY A 72 11.51 2.85 -13.88
C GLY A 72 11.95 1.89 -12.78
N LEU A 73 11.81 2.26 -11.50
CA LEU A 73 12.15 1.42 -10.36
C LEU A 73 11.24 0.17 -10.19
N ILE A 74 10.10 0.08 -10.89
CA ILE A 74 9.29 -1.14 -10.93
C ILE A 74 10.07 -2.32 -11.53
N ILE A 75 11.11 -2.07 -12.35
CA ILE A 75 12.01 -3.11 -12.87
C ILE A 75 12.61 -3.98 -11.75
N ALA A 76 12.70 -3.46 -10.54
CA ALA A 76 13.19 -4.19 -9.38
C ALA A 76 12.43 -5.52 -9.16
N ILE A 77 11.13 -5.56 -9.47
CA ILE A 77 10.30 -6.76 -9.28
C ILE A 77 10.75 -7.91 -10.22
N PRO A 78 10.74 -7.78 -11.55
CA PRO A 78 11.24 -8.85 -12.40
C PRO A 78 12.74 -9.13 -12.20
N MET A 79 13.55 -8.15 -11.76
CA MET A 79 14.96 -8.37 -11.43
C MET A 79 15.16 -9.25 -10.20
N MET A 80 14.19 -9.35 -9.27
CA MET A 80 14.30 -10.34 -8.18
C MET A 80 14.46 -11.76 -8.72
N GLY A 81 13.85 -12.09 -9.86
CA GLY A 81 13.99 -13.39 -10.50
C GLY A 81 15.40 -13.68 -11.07
N LEU A 82 16.31 -12.72 -11.10
CA LEU A 82 17.69 -12.88 -11.58
C LEU A 82 18.68 -13.15 -10.45
N THR A 83 18.26 -13.21 -9.20
CA THR A 83 19.15 -13.35 -8.06
C THR A 83 18.55 -14.24 -6.98
N ASN A 84 19.40 -15.04 -6.33
CA ASN A 84 19.07 -15.83 -5.14
C ASN A 84 19.66 -15.20 -3.86
N SER A 85 20.22 -13.99 -3.95
CA SER A 85 20.76 -13.29 -2.79
C SER A 85 19.63 -12.64 -2.00
N ILE A 86 19.41 -13.08 -0.76
CA ILE A 86 18.43 -12.54 0.17
C ILE A 86 18.55 -11.01 0.27
N TRP A 87 19.78 -10.52 0.48
CA TRP A 87 20.03 -9.09 0.63
C TRP A 87 19.66 -8.28 -0.62
N LEU A 88 19.97 -8.82 -1.80
CA LEU A 88 19.63 -8.13 -3.05
C LEU A 88 18.13 -8.13 -3.29
N VAL A 89 17.41 -9.22 -2.99
CA VAL A 89 15.94 -9.27 -3.05
C VAL A 89 15.34 -8.24 -2.11
N MET A 90 15.81 -8.14 -0.86
CA MET A 90 15.35 -7.13 0.10
C MET A 90 15.56 -5.70 -0.41
N ILE A 91 16.74 -5.40 -0.98
CA ILE A 91 17.06 -4.09 -1.56
C ILE A 91 16.11 -3.80 -2.74
N LEU A 92 15.85 -4.77 -3.60
CA LEU A 92 14.96 -4.62 -4.76
C LEU A 92 13.50 -4.33 -4.32
N VAL A 93 13.02 -5.00 -3.28
CA VAL A 93 11.71 -4.71 -2.68
C VAL A 93 11.64 -3.27 -2.18
N ILE A 94 12.66 -2.80 -1.45
CA ILE A 94 12.71 -1.43 -0.93
C ILE A 94 12.84 -0.41 -2.08
N ALA A 95 13.63 -0.71 -3.11
CA ALA A 95 13.81 0.15 -4.29
C ALA A 95 12.48 0.36 -5.05
N GLU A 96 11.67 -0.69 -5.20
CA GLU A 96 10.34 -0.56 -5.78
C GLU A 96 9.45 0.37 -4.94
N ARG A 97 9.47 0.24 -3.60
CA ARG A 97 8.70 1.13 -2.70
C ARG A 97 9.12 2.61 -2.83
N LEU A 98 10.43 2.85 -2.95
CA LEU A 98 10.95 4.17 -3.27
C LEU A 98 10.39 4.66 -4.62
N GLY A 99 10.32 3.80 -5.62
CA GLY A 99 9.68 4.10 -6.90
C GLY A 99 8.23 4.56 -6.74
N LYS A 100 7.43 3.87 -5.91
CA LYS A 100 6.05 4.28 -5.61
C LYS A 100 5.99 5.66 -4.94
N ALA A 101 6.91 5.93 -4.01
CA ALA A 101 6.99 7.23 -3.34
C ALA A 101 7.33 8.39 -4.29
N LEU A 102 8.18 8.15 -5.29
CA LEU A 102 8.56 9.16 -6.28
C LEU A 102 7.43 9.45 -7.27
N ARG A 103 6.82 8.38 -7.83
CA ARG A 103 5.83 8.53 -8.91
C ARG A 103 4.47 9.04 -8.44
N SER A 104 3.99 8.62 -7.25
CA SER A 104 2.60 8.84 -6.86
C SER A 104 2.21 10.33 -6.78
N PRO A 105 2.92 11.23 -6.07
CA PRO A 105 2.54 12.64 -6.02
C PRO A 105 2.56 13.31 -7.39
N SER A 106 3.59 13.02 -8.19
CA SER A 106 3.75 13.59 -9.53
C SER A 106 2.71 13.09 -10.52
N ARG A 107 2.37 11.79 -10.47
CA ARG A 107 1.30 11.17 -11.27
C ARG A 107 -0.04 11.83 -10.95
N ASP A 108 -0.38 11.94 -9.67
CA ASP A 108 -1.66 12.48 -9.23
C ASP A 108 -1.80 13.96 -9.63
N ALA A 109 -0.72 14.74 -9.58
CA ALA A 109 -0.69 16.11 -10.08
C ALA A 109 -0.97 16.16 -11.59
N VAL A 110 -0.35 15.30 -12.41
CA VAL A 110 -0.60 15.22 -13.85
C VAL A 110 -2.04 14.79 -14.14
N VAL A 111 -2.55 13.76 -13.44
CA VAL A 111 -3.94 13.30 -13.60
C VAL A 111 -4.93 14.39 -13.28
N SER A 112 -4.71 15.17 -12.23
CA SER A 112 -5.61 16.27 -11.82
C SER A 112 -5.74 17.37 -12.89
N VAL A 113 -4.65 17.66 -13.63
CA VAL A 113 -4.66 18.67 -14.69
C VAL A 113 -5.32 18.15 -15.96
N VAL A 114 -5.00 16.92 -16.36
CA VAL A 114 -5.57 16.30 -17.59
C VAL A 114 -7.07 16.01 -17.44
N SER A 115 -7.57 15.93 -16.22
CA SER A 115 -8.99 15.66 -15.93
C SER A 115 -9.91 16.89 -15.92
N LYS A 116 -9.38 18.09 -16.16
CA LYS A 116 -10.12 19.38 -16.17
C LYS A 116 -11.22 19.42 -17.24
N GLY A 117 -12.14 18.69 -17.37
CA GLY A 117 -13.26 18.65 -18.32
C GLY A 117 -14.19 17.47 -18.04
N MET A 118 -13.70 16.49 -17.32
CA MET A 118 -14.47 15.28 -16.98
C MET A 118 -15.02 15.32 -15.54
N GLY A 119 -14.51 16.25 -14.70
CA GLY A 119 -14.72 16.28 -13.26
C GLY A 119 -13.68 15.38 -12.54
N SER A 120 -12.99 15.96 -11.56
CA SER A 120 -11.88 15.28 -10.86
C SER A 120 -12.32 13.96 -10.21
N GLY A 121 -13.48 13.90 -9.57
CA GLY A 121 -14.00 12.69 -8.95
C GLY A 121 -14.18 11.53 -9.93
N LYS A 122 -14.76 11.78 -11.11
CA LYS A 122 -14.92 10.75 -12.15
C LYS A 122 -13.57 10.28 -12.70
N ALA A 123 -12.62 11.21 -12.89
CA ALA A 123 -11.32 10.88 -13.45
C ALA A 123 -10.48 10.04 -12.49
N PHE A 124 -10.44 10.40 -11.20
CA PHE A 124 -9.75 9.60 -10.18
C PHE A 124 -10.45 8.27 -9.93
N GLY A 125 -11.79 8.23 -9.90
CA GLY A 125 -12.54 6.98 -9.76
C GLY A 125 -12.31 6.01 -10.91
N LEU A 126 -12.27 6.51 -12.17
CA LEU A 126 -11.94 5.69 -13.33
C LEU A 126 -10.48 5.22 -13.28
N HIS A 127 -9.56 6.07 -12.83
CA HIS A 127 -8.16 5.72 -12.66
C HIS A 127 -7.99 4.60 -11.65
N GLU A 128 -8.60 4.72 -10.47
CA GLU A 128 -8.57 3.72 -9.41
C GLU A 128 -9.20 2.39 -9.85
N PHE A 129 -10.33 2.45 -10.57
CA PHE A 129 -10.95 1.23 -11.12
C PHE A 129 -10.01 0.48 -12.09
N ILE A 130 -9.29 1.22 -12.94
CA ILE A 130 -8.33 0.63 -13.88
C ILE A 130 -7.12 0.07 -13.12
N ASP A 131 -6.62 0.75 -12.09
CA ASP A 131 -5.54 0.30 -11.22
C ASP A 131 -5.91 -1.01 -10.52
N GLN A 132 -7.13 -1.13 -9.99
CA GLN A 132 -7.62 -2.34 -9.34
C GLN A 132 -7.66 -3.56 -10.27
N ILE A 133 -7.93 -3.37 -11.56
CA ILE A 133 -7.79 -4.47 -12.53
C ILE A 133 -6.35 -4.98 -12.55
N GLY A 134 -5.37 -4.08 -12.57
CA GLY A 134 -3.95 -4.44 -12.50
C GLY A 134 -3.59 -5.17 -11.21
N ALA A 135 -4.11 -4.68 -10.09
CA ALA A 135 -3.86 -5.23 -8.75
C ALA A 135 -4.37 -6.68 -8.56
N VAL A 136 -5.45 -7.06 -9.26
CA VAL A 136 -5.99 -8.43 -9.26
C VAL A 136 -5.31 -9.29 -10.31
N VAL A 137 -5.17 -8.78 -11.53
CA VAL A 137 -4.63 -9.54 -12.68
C VAL A 137 -3.15 -9.89 -12.47
N GLY A 138 -2.36 -8.99 -11.89
CA GLY A 138 -0.93 -9.20 -11.67
C GLY A 138 -0.61 -10.42 -10.84
N PRO A 139 -1.04 -10.48 -9.56
CA PRO A 139 -0.80 -11.64 -8.70
C PRO A 139 -1.45 -12.92 -9.24
N ALA A 140 -2.63 -12.83 -9.88
CA ALA A 140 -3.27 -13.99 -10.52
C ALA A 140 -2.40 -14.53 -11.68
N PHE A 141 -1.91 -13.65 -12.55
CA PHE A 141 -0.97 -14.02 -13.61
C PHE A 141 0.27 -14.71 -13.04
N LEU A 142 0.84 -14.14 -12.00
CA LEU A 142 2.05 -14.69 -11.39
C LEU A 142 1.80 -16.07 -10.75
N GLY A 143 0.65 -16.27 -10.08
CA GLY A 143 0.24 -17.58 -9.58
C GLY A 143 0.10 -18.62 -10.67
N LEU A 144 -0.49 -18.26 -11.84
CA LEU A 144 -0.56 -19.13 -13.01
C LEU A 144 0.84 -19.44 -13.57
N MET A 145 1.73 -18.46 -13.61
CA MET A 145 3.14 -18.68 -14.00
C MET A 145 3.86 -19.62 -13.04
N MET A 146 3.61 -19.53 -11.73
CA MET A 146 4.15 -20.45 -10.73
C MET A 146 3.66 -21.90 -10.97
N ILE A 147 2.38 -22.08 -11.35
CA ILE A 147 1.86 -23.41 -11.75
C ILE A 147 2.62 -23.91 -12.99
N TRP A 148 2.71 -23.08 -14.02
CA TRP A 148 3.30 -23.45 -15.31
C TRP A 148 4.79 -23.77 -15.24
N THR A 149 5.50 -23.08 -14.35
CA THR A 149 6.93 -23.26 -14.13
C THR A 149 7.26 -24.23 -12.98
N ALA A 150 6.28 -24.96 -12.45
CA ALA A 150 6.45 -25.90 -11.34
C ALA A 150 7.12 -25.24 -10.10
N ASN A 151 6.59 -24.11 -9.65
CA ASN A 151 7.08 -23.28 -8.55
C ASN A 151 8.48 -22.67 -8.79
N ASN A 152 8.86 -22.41 -10.04
CA ASN A 152 10.12 -21.72 -10.33
C ASN A 152 9.95 -20.20 -10.18
N PHE A 153 10.35 -19.66 -9.03
CA PHE A 153 10.29 -18.23 -8.71
C PHE A 153 11.05 -17.36 -9.73
N SER A 154 12.24 -17.82 -10.16
CA SER A 154 13.08 -17.07 -11.10
C SER A 154 12.35 -16.83 -12.42
N LEU A 155 11.86 -17.89 -13.06
CA LEU A 155 11.13 -17.79 -14.33
C LEU A 155 9.81 -17.01 -14.18
N SER A 156 9.09 -17.25 -13.09
CA SER A 156 7.82 -16.58 -12.82
C SER A 156 7.98 -15.08 -12.66
N LEU A 157 8.99 -14.62 -11.90
CA LEU A 157 9.29 -13.21 -11.73
C LEU A 157 9.78 -12.58 -13.04
N GLN A 158 10.64 -13.27 -13.80
CA GLN A 158 11.12 -12.79 -15.09
C GLN A 158 10.00 -12.65 -16.14
N SER A 159 8.92 -13.42 -16.04
CA SER A 159 7.74 -13.29 -16.92
C SER A 159 7.04 -11.93 -16.82
N LEU A 160 7.37 -11.12 -15.82
CA LEU A 160 6.86 -9.75 -15.68
C LEU A 160 7.63 -8.72 -16.54
N PHE A 161 8.83 -9.05 -17.10
CA PHE A 161 9.57 -8.12 -17.96
C PHE A 161 8.78 -7.59 -19.14
N PRO A 162 8.02 -8.40 -19.89
CA PRO A 162 7.19 -7.89 -20.99
C PRO A 162 6.18 -6.83 -20.55
N PHE A 163 5.51 -7.01 -19.41
CA PHE A 163 4.56 -6.03 -18.87
C PHE A 163 5.28 -4.74 -18.45
N TYR A 164 6.46 -4.84 -17.83
CA TYR A 164 7.30 -3.70 -17.52
C TYR A 164 7.69 -2.90 -18.78
N LEU A 165 8.17 -3.58 -19.81
CA LEU A 165 8.57 -2.93 -21.07
C LEU A 165 7.37 -2.27 -21.76
N LEU A 166 6.21 -2.95 -21.79
CA LEU A 166 4.98 -2.40 -22.33
C LEU A 166 4.55 -1.15 -21.55
N MET A 167 4.60 -1.20 -20.22
CA MET A 167 4.30 -0.07 -19.34
C MET A 167 5.21 1.13 -19.66
N MET A 168 6.53 0.93 -19.79
CA MET A 168 7.47 2.00 -20.11
C MET A 168 7.22 2.57 -21.51
N GLY A 169 6.85 1.73 -22.48
CA GLY A 169 6.47 2.16 -23.83
C GLY A 169 5.21 3.04 -23.81
N VAL A 170 4.16 2.61 -23.09
CA VAL A 170 2.92 3.38 -22.94
C VAL A 170 3.17 4.67 -22.15
N LEU A 171 4.03 4.64 -21.13
CA LEU A 171 4.44 5.83 -20.38
C LEU A 171 5.13 6.85 -21.30
N TYR A 172 6.06 6.41 -22.15
CA TYR A 172 6.72 7.28 -23.11
C TYR A 172 5.74 7.90 -24.12
N LEU A 173 4.79 7.11 -24.62
CA LEU A 173 3.74 7.61 -25.52
C LEU A 173 2.85 8.63 -24.80
N THR A 174 2.51 8.37 -23.54
CA THR A 174 1.73 9.28 -22.69
C THR A 174 2.47 10.59 -22.51
N TYR A 175 3.75 10.54 -22.15
CA TYR A 175 4.61 11.73 -22.06
C TYR A 175 4.59 12.55 -23.33
N ARG A 176 4.81 11.92 -24.49
CA ARG A 176 4.82 12.65 -25.77
C ARG A 176 3.52 13.37 -26.09
N ARG A 177 2.37 12.81 -25.64
CA ARG A 177 1.04 13.39 -25.90
C ARG A 177 0.68 14.54 -24.96
N ILE A 178 1.08 14.48 -23.69
CA ILE A 178 0.56 15.39 -22.65
C ILE A 178 1.65 16.21 -21.95
N LYS A 179 2.91 16.17 -22.39
CA LYS A 179 4.02 16.92 -21.77
C LYS A 179 3.76 18.42 -21.66
N GLY A 180 3.10 19.04 -22.65
CA GLY A 180 2.78 20.46 -22.66
C GLY A 180 1.71 20.90 -21.67
N THR A 181 0.83 19.97 -21.25
CA THR A 181 -0.28 20.27 -20.33
C THR A 181 0.21 20.47 -18.88
N VAL A 182 1.37 19.93 -18.54
CA VAL A 182 1.95 19.99 -17.19
C VAL A 182 2.46 21.39 -16.82
N GLU A 183 2.74 22.24 -17.77
CA GLU A 183 3.14 23.64 -17.55
C GLU A 183 2.05 24.48 -16.87
N GLU A 184 0.77 24.05 -16.92
CA GLU A 184 -0.34 24.68 -16.23
C GLU A 184 -0.41 24.42 -14.71
N ILE A 185 0.29 23.40 -14.19
CA ILE A 185 0.28 23.07 -12.74
C ILE A 185 0.89 24.21 -11.91
N ARG A 186 1.72 25.02 -12.51
CA ARG A 186 2.54 26.09 -11.89
C ARG A 186 1.76 27.16 -11.11
N ARG A 187 0.41 27.24 -11.18
CA ARG A 187 -0.36 28.41 -10.73
C ARG A 187 -1.21 28.25 -9.46
N GLN A 188 -1.21 27.12 -8.74
CA GLN A 188 -2.27 26.85 -7.75
C GLN A 188 -1.84 26.59 -6.28
N THR A 189 -0.63 26.86 -5.86
CA THR A 189 -0.21 26.61 -4.46
C THR A 189 -0.11 27.90 -3.64
N THR A 190 -1.16 28.25 -2.93
CA THR A 190 -1.10 29.20 -1.79
C THR A 190 -1.00 28.35 -0.51
N ALA A 191 0.24 28.20 0.01
CA ALA A 191 0.46 27.60 1.32
C ALA A 191 0.10 28.63 2.41
N THR A 192 -0.74 28.25 3.36
CA THR A 192 -1.04 29.06 4.55
C THR A 192 -0.11 28.65 5.71
N ASN A 193 0.25 29.62 6.57
CA ASN A 193 1.17 29.42 7.70
C ASN A 193 0.50 28.93 9.00
N GLU A 194 -0.73 28.45 8.95
CA GLU A 194 -1.46 27.96 10.12
C GLU A 194 -0.85 26.65 10.68
N LYS A 195 -0.83 26.47 11.99
CA LYS A 195 -0.36 25.24 12.64
C LYS A 195 -1.41 24.12 12.51
N LEU A 196 -0.97 22.87 12.33
CA LEU A 196 -1.83 21.69 12.36
C LEU A 196 -2.50 21.57 13.74
N SER A 197 -3.77 21.23 13.76
CA SER A 197 -4.58 21.16 14.98
C SER A 197 -4.18 20.00 15.89
N ARG A 198 -4.49 20.12 17.19
CA ARG A 198 -4.33 19.00 18.14
C ARG A 198 -5.14 17.77 17.69
N GLY A 199 -6.34 17.98 17.14
CA GLY A 199 -7.18 16.91 16.61
C GLY A 199 -6.49 16.13 15.48
N PHE A 200 -5.75 16.80 14.60
CA PHE A 200 -4.95 16.15 13.56
C PHE A 200 -3.84 15.25 14.13
N TRP A 201 -3.11 15.73 15.14
CA TRP A 201 -2.05 14.92 15.76
C TRP A 201 -2.59 13.72 16.52
N MET A 202 -3.73 13.88 17.20
CA MET A 202 -4.41 12.76 17.87
C MET A 202 -4.91 11.74 16.85
N TYR A 203 -5.47 12.18 15.73
CA TYR A 203 -5.87 11.32 14.63
C TYR A 203 -4.68 10.57 14.00
N SER A 204 -3.61 11.29 13.69
CA SER A 204 -2.40 10.67 13.13
C SER A 204 -1.75 9.69 14.09
N GLY A 205 -1.76 9.97 15.39
CA GLY A 205 -1.34 9.03 16.44
C GLY A 205 -2.26 7.81 16.54
N ALA A 206 -3.57 7.99 16.37
CA ALA A 206 -4.52 6.88 16.33
C ALA A 206 -4.25 5.94 15.16
N VAL A 207 -3.98 6.48 13.97
CA VAL A 207 -3.63 5.70 12.78
C VAL A 207 -2.29 4.99 12.96
N LEU A 208 -1.29 5.66 13.55
CA LEU A 208 0.00 5.04 13.88
C LEU A 208 -0.21 3.81 14.78
N MET A 209 -0.96 3.95 15.87
CA MET A 209 -1.20 2.84 16.81
C MET A 209 -2.04 1.72 16.19
N ASN A 210 -3.03 2.06 15.36
CA ASN A 210 -3.80 1.08 14.61
C ASN A 210 -2.89 0.26 13.68
N THR A 211 -2.00 0.91 12.93
CA THR A 211 -1.09 0.20 12.02
C THR A 211 0.01 -0.57 12.74
N VAL A 212 0.46 -0.11 13.92
CA VAL A 212 1.36 -0.89 14.79
C VAL A 212 0.71 -2.21 15.20
N GLY A 213 -0.58 -2.20 15.50
CA GLY A 213 -1.33 -3.40 15.89
C GLY A 213 -1.92 -4.21 14.73
N LEU A 214 -1.73 -3.82 13.48
CA LEU A 214 -2.20 -4.58 12.32
C LEU A 214 -1.09 -5.50 11.82
N MET A 215 -1.30 -6.82 11.85
CA MET A 215 -0.34 -7.79 11.31
C MET A 215 -0.14 -7.53 9.81
N PRO A 216 1.13 -7.33 9.33
CA PRO A 216 1.38 -7.03 7.93
C PRO A 216 1.03 -8.19 7.01
N ILE A 217 0.48 -7.88 5.82
CA ILE A 217 0.15 -8.90 4.81
C ILE A 217 1.36 -9.74 4.42
N ALA A 218 2.55 -9.17 4.37
CA ALA A 218 3.78 -9.89 4.07
C ALA A 218 4.02 -11.07 5.03
N LEU A 219 3.69 -10.92 6.31
CA LEU A 219 3.84 -11.98 7.31
C LEU A 219 2.69 -13.00 7.26
N ILE A 220 1.48 -12.58 6.86
CA ILE A 220 0.37 -13.50 6.58
C ILE A 220 0.71 -14.41 5.39
N LEU A 221 1.25 -13.83 4.31
CA LEU A 221 1.69 -14.59 3.12
C LEU A 221 2.89 -15.49 3.43
N TYR A 222 3.85 -15.02 4.23
CA TYR A 222 4.97 -15.82 4.73
C TYR A 222 4.49 -17.07 5.50
N ASN A 223 3.51 -16.92 6.40
CA ASN A 223 2.87 -18.04 7.07
C ASN A 223 2.13 -18.95 6.09
N GLY A 224 1.47 -18.37 5.08
CA GLY A 224 0.87 -19.13 3.98
C GLY A 224 1.89 -19.99 3.24
N ALA A 225 3.05 -19.41 2.88
CA ALA A 225 4.14 -20.13 2.23
C ALA A 225 4.63 -21.31 3.08
N LYS A 226 4.86 -21.07 4.39
CA LYS A 226 5.30 -22.10 5.34
C LYS A 226 4.32 -23.29 5.40
N ILE A 227 3.01 -23.04 5.33
CA ILE A 227 1.99 -24.08 5.36
C ILE A 227 1.93 -24.82 4.02
N LEU A 228 2.06 -24.13 2.90
CA LEU A 228 1.88 -24.65 1.55
C LEU A 228 3.11 -25.37 1.00
N GLU A 229 4.31 -25.09 1.56
CA GLU A 229 5.57 -25.72 1.13
C GLU A 229 5.51 -27.24 1.24
N SER A 230 4.99 -27.78 2.35
CA SER A 230 4.91 -29.22 2.60
C SER A 230 4.10 -29.98 1.55
N GLY A 231 3.14 -29.30 0.90
CA GLY A 231 2.31 -29.84 -0.18
C GLY A 231 2.83 -29.50 -1.59
N GLY A 232 3.96 -28.79 -1.72
CA GLY A 232 4.46 -28.31 -3.02
C GLY A 232 3.55 -27.28 -3.67
N GLN A 233 2.75 -26.54 -2.89
CA GLN A 233 1.67 -25.67 -3.35
C GLN A 233 2.01 -24.19 -3.20
N LEU A 234 3.29 -23.79 -3.26
CA LEU A 234 3.72 -22.39 -3.14
C LEU A 234 3.07 -21.49 -4.20
N TRP A 235 2.69 -22.02 -5.33
CA TRP A 235 1.92 -21.32 -6.36
C TRP A 235 0.58 -20.73 -5.87
N LEU A 236 0.03 -21.21 -4.75
CA LEU A 236 -1.18 -20.66 -4.15
C LEU A 236 -0.96 -19.31 -3.44
N VAL A 237 0.26 -18.99 -3.01
CA VAL A 237 0.54 -17.77 -2.23
C VAL A 237 0.15 -16.50 -2.99
N PRO A 238 0.50 -16.30 -4.27
CA PRO A 238 0.01 -15.16 -5.04
C PRO A 238 -1.52 -15.09 -5.09
N PHE A 239 -2.23 -16.22 -5.13
CA PHE A 239 -3.70 -16.23 -5.12
C PHE A 239 -4.28 -15.86 -3.75
N LEU A 240 -3.58 -16.11 -2.63
CA LEU A 240 -3.97 -15.57 -1.34
C LEU A 240 -3.95 -14.04 -1.37
N TYR A 241 -2.98 -13.44 -2.06
CA TYR A 241 -2.95 -12.00 -2.25
C TYR A 241 -4.04 -11.48 -3.21
N VAL A 242 -4.42 -12.26 -4.23
CA VAL A 242 -5.62 -11.96 -5.05
C VAL A 242 -6.87 -11.85 -4.19
N ILE A 243 -7.04 -12.74 -3.19
CA ILE A 243 -8.18 -12.65 -2.24
C ILE A 243 -8.18 -11.31 -1.51
N VAL A 244 -7.02 -10.84 -1.05
CA VAL A 244 -6.91 -9.53 -0.40
C VAL A 244 -7.42 -8.42 -1.32
N GLN A 245 -6.96 -8.37 -2.58
CA GLN A 245 -7.31 -7.34 -3.54
C GLN A 245 -8.80 -7.40 -3.97
N LEU A 246 -9.37 -8.60 -4.08
CA LEU A 246 -10.79 -8.78 -4.40
C LEU A 246 -11.71 -8.30 -3.27
N VAL A 247 -11.25 -8.34 -2.02
CA VAL A 247 -11.99 -7.85 -0.85
C VAL A 247 -11.78 -6.35 -0.64
N ASP A 248 -10.55 -5.87 -0.87
CA ASP A 248 -10.14 -4.46 -0.73
C ASP A 248 -10.99 -3.52 -1.60
N ALA A 249 -11.04 -3.77 -2.90
CA ALA A 249 -11.72 -2.89 -3.85
C ALA A 249 -13.19 -2.58 -3.53
N PRO A 250 -14.08 -3.58 -3.34
CA PRO A 250 -15.46 -3.28 -2.95
C PRO A 250 -15.57 -2.66 -1.56
N MET A 251 -14.66 -3.02 -0.62
CA MET A 251 -14.70 -2.47 0.72
C MET A 251 -14.31 -1.00 0.75
N ALA A 252 -13.37 -0.57 -0.08
CA ALA A 252 -13.02 0.84 -0.23
C ALA A 252 -14.24 1.69 -0.65
N LEU A 253 -15.05 1.20 -1.60
CA LEU A 253 -16.26 1.89 -2.05
C LEU A 253 -17.36 1.91 -0.97
N VAL A 254 -17.63 0.77 -0.35
CA VAL A 254 -18.66 0.63 0.69
C VAL A 254 -18.31 1.49 1.91
N SER A 255 -17.06 1.45 2.35
CA SER A 255 -16.62 2.22 3.51
C SER A 255 -16.67 3.73 3.27
N GLY A 256 -16.31 4.18 2.06
CA GLY A 256 -16.43 5.59 1.68
C GLY A 256 -17.88 6.09 1.79
N TYR A 257 -18.83 5.33 1.23
CA TYR A 257 -20.24 5.67 1.32
C TYR A 257 -20.78 5.70 2.76
N ILE A 258 -20.36 4.77 3.60
CA ILE A 258 -20.75 4.74 5.03
C ILE A 258 -20.11 5.91 5.78
N TYR A 259 -18.84 6.20 5.48
CA TYR A 259 -18.10 7.30 6.09
C TYR A 259 -18.76 8.66 5.81
N ASP A 260 -19.22 8.90 4.60
CA ASP A 260 -19.95 10.13 4.24
C ASP A 260 -21.22 10.35 5.09
N LYS A 261 -21.83 9.29 5.63
CA LYS A 261 -23.02 9.36 6.50
C LYS A 261 -22.68 9.45 7.99
N ILE A 262 -21.67 8.72 8.45
CA ILE A 262 -21.35 8.55 9.88
C ILE A 262 -20.19 9.46 10.31
N GLY A 263 -19.31 9.82 9.36
CA GLY A 263 -18.13 10.63 9.60
C GLY A 263 -17.04 9.87 10.36
N ILE A 264 -16.17 10.64 11.03
CA ILE A 264 -14.95 10.15 11.70
C ILE A 264 -15.18 9.02 12.72
N LYS A 265 -16.39 8.91 13.27
CA LYS A 265 -16.73 7.82 14.21
C LYS A 265 -16.66 6.44 13.57
N PHE A 266 -16.90 6.36 12.28
CA PHE A 266 -16.83 5.09 11.53
C PHE A 266 -15.42 4.48 11.52
N LEU A 267 -14.36 5.28 11.73
CA LEU A 267 -12.98 4.80 11.84
C LEU A 267 -12.75 3.81 13.01
N GLY A 268 -13.61 3.79 14.00
CA GLY A 268 -13.57 2.77 15.03
C GLY A 268 -13.78 1.35 14.49
N VAL A 269 -14.50 1.20 13.37
CA VAL A 269 -14.76 -0.11 12.75
C VAL A 269 -13.49 -0.75 12.19
N PRO A 270 -12.72 -0.12 11.28
CA PRO A 270 -11.46 -0.71 10.80
C PRO A 270 -10.44 -0.91 11.93
N PHE A 271 -10.43 -0.07 12.97
CA PHE A 271 -9.55 -0.26 14.13
C PHE A 271 -9.91 -1.55 14.87
N ALA A 272 -11.19 -1.79 15.11
CA ALA A 272 -11.64 -3.05 15.72
C ALA A 272 -11.39 -4.27 14.82
N LEU A 273 -11.65 -4.16 13.50
CA LEU A 273 -11.42 -5.23 12.54
C LEU A 273 -9.93 -5.57 12.36
N SER A 274 -9.01 -4.65 12.67
CA SER A 274 -7.56 -4.90 12.62
C SER A 274 -7.09 -5.99 13.60
N ILE A 275 -7.95 -6.45 14.51
CA ILE A 275 -7.69 -7.59 15.39
C ILE A 275 -7.87 -8.92 14.64
N LEU A 276 -8.73 -8.97 13.63
CA LEU A 276 -9.10 -10.23 12.96
C LEU A 276 -7.94 -10.92 12.21
N PRO A 277 -7.03 -10.23 11.52
CA PRO A 277 -5.92 -10.89 10.83
C PRO A 277 -5.07 -11.77 11.77
N ILE A 278 -4.76 -11.32 12.98
CA ILE A 278 -3.98 -12.14 13.93
C ILE A 278 -4.81 -13.30 14.50
N VAL A 279 -6.11 -13.06 14.78
CA VAL A 279 -7.02 -14.12 15.26
C VAL A 279 -7.08 -15.25 14.24
N PHE A 280 -7.29 -14.92 12.97
CA PHE A 280 -7.40 -15.93 11.91
C PHE A 280 -6.05 -16.56 11.54
N SER A 281 -4.94 -15.80 11.58
CA SER A 281 -3.59 -16.35 11.41
C SER A 281 -3.18 -17.33 12.49
N SER A 282 -3.86 -17.31 13.65
CA SER A 282 -3.64 -18.25 14.76
C SER A 282 -4.38 -19.57 14.56
N LEU A 283 -5.31 -19.66 13.59
CA LEU A 283 -5.98 -20.89 13.24
C LEU A 283 -5.05 -21.80 12.44
N VAL A 284 -5.16 -23.10 12.67
CA VAL A 284 -4.31 -24.10 12.02
C VAL A 284 -4.67 -24.26 10.54
N GLY A 285 -3.65 -24.23 9.67
CA GLY A 285 -3.75 -24.60 8.26
C GLY A 285 -4.23 -23.47 7.33
N LEU A 286 -4.43 -23.84 6.07
CA LEU A 286 -4.77 -22.91 4.98
C LEU A 286 -6.07 -22.12 5.21
N PRO A 287 -7.16 -22.68 5.80
CA PRO A 287 -8.38 -21.90 6.07
C PRO A 287 -8.14 -20.67 6.95
N GLY A 288 -7.26 -20.78 7.95
CA GLY A 288 -6.89 -19.66 8.81
C GLY A 288 -6.21 -18.54 8.02
N VAL A 289 -5.27 -18.87 7.14
CA VAL A 289 -4.58 -17.91 6.28
C VAL A 289 -5.56 -17.24 5.30
N ILE A 290 -6.48 -17.97 4.69
CA ILE A 290 -7.51 -17.41 3.80
C ILE A 290 -8.37 -16.39 4.56
N LEU A 291 -8.85 -16.74 5.75
CA LEU A 291 -9.65 -15.84 6.59
C LEU A 291 -8.85 -14.62 7.01
N ALA A 292 -7.56 -14.78 7.31
CA ALA A 292 -6.65 -13.65 7.62
C ALA A 292 -6.47 -12.72 6.41
N CYS A 293 -6.35 -13.26 5.19
CA CYS A 293 -6.29 -12.47 3.96
C CYS A 293 -7.59 -11.69 3.71
N ILE A 294 -8.75 -12.33 3.92
CA ILE A 294 -10.06 -11.66 3.81
C ILE A 294 -10.15 -10.53 4.85
N ALA A 295 -9.81 -10.80 6.10
CA ALA A 295 -9.85 -9.81 7.17
C ALA A 295 -8.89 -8.64 6.90
N TYR A 296 -7.69 -8.93 6.39
CA TYR A 296 -6.73 -7.90 6.00
C TYR A 296 -7.26 -7.04 4.83
N GLY A 297 -7.86 -7.66 3.81
CA GLY A 297 -8.47 -6.95 2.67
C GLY A 297 -9.59 -6.01 3.10
N LEU A 298 -10.44 -6.43 4.06
CA LEU A 298 -11.46 -5.54 4.65
C LEU A 298 -10.85 -4.30 5.30
N VAL A 299 -9.79 -4.47 6.09
CA VAL A 299 -9.11 -3.35 6.74
C VAL A 299 -8.39 -2.48 5.72
N LEU A 300 -7.72 -3.07 4.72
CA LEU A 300 -6.97 -2.37 3.69
C LEU A 300 -7.89 -1.44 2.88
N GLY A 301 -9.06 -1.92 2.42
CA GLY A 301 -10.02 -1.11 1.67
C GLY A 301 -10.55 0.08 2.47
N MET A 302 -10.84 -0.13 3.76
CA MET A 302 -11.18 0.98 4.64
C MET A 302 -10.00 1.95 4.81
N GLN A 303 -8.78 1.46 4.97
CA GLN A 303 -7.58 2.25 5.17
C GLN A 303 -7.28 3.14 3.95
N GLU A 304 -7.41 2.62 2.76
CA GLU A 304 -7.13 3.35 1.53
C GLU A 304 -8.18 4.43 1.24
N SER A 305 -9.43 4.20 1.61
CA SER A 305 -10.55 5.12 1.39
C SER A 305 -10.67 6.14 2.54
N ILE A 306 -11.12 5.68 3.72
CA ILE A 306 -11.62 6.59 4.76
C ILE A 306 -10.54 7.20 5.63
N TYR A 307 -9.34 6.61 5.74
CA TYR A 307 -8.28 7.23 6.54
C TYR A 307 -7.80 8.53 5.90
N ARG A 308 -7.76 8.60 4.58
CA ARG A 308 -7.43 9.84 3.85
C ARG A 308 -8.57 10.85 3.90
N ALA A 309 -9.82 10.39 3.81
CA ALA A 309 -10.99 11.25 3.91
C ALA A 309 -11.03 11.99 5.26
N ALA A 310 -10.73 11.31 6.36
CA ALA A 310 -10.68 11.92 7.69
C ALA A 310 -9.66 13.07 7.82
N VAL A 311 -8.55 13.03 7.08
CA VAL A 311 -7.60 14.15 7.05
C VAL A 311 -8.27 15.40 6.46
N THR A 312 -9.12 15.25 5.44
CA THR A 312 -9.81 16.40 4.83
C THR A 312 -10.85 17.04 5.74
N ASP A 313 -11.45 16.28 6.66
CA ASP A 313 -12.45 16.75 7.61
C ASP A 313 -11.81 17.48 8.81
N ILE A 314 -10.57 17.15 9.13
CA ILE A 314 -9.86 17.71 10.30
C ILE A 314 -9.01 18.93 9.91
N VAL A 315 -8.53 18.98 8.65
CA VAL A 315 -7.51 19.92 8.21
C VAL A 315 -8.04 20.88 7.14
N PRO A 316 -7.86 22.21 7.32
CA PRO A 316 -8.27 23.22 6.32
C PRO A 316 -7.50 23.03 4.99
N LEU A 317 -8.13 23.47 3.88
CA LEU A 317 -7.67 23.23 2.52
C LEU A 317 -6.20 23.64 2.31
N GLY A 318 -5.78 24.81 2.80
CA GLY A 318 -4.43 25.34 2.61
C GLY A 318 -3.31 24.58 3.33
N ARG A 319 -3.65 23.58 4.17
CA ARG A 319 -2.69 22.76 4.95
C ARG A 319 -2.74 21.27 4.62
N ARG A 320 -3.67 20.85 3.78
CA ARG A 320 -3.86 19.43 3.45
C ARG A 320 -2.60 18.76 2.91
N GLY A 321 -1.80 19.45 2.09
CA GLY A 321 -0.55 18.88 1.56
C GLY A 321 0.43 18.46 2.66
N SER A 322 0.73 19.35 3.60
CA SER A 322 1.60 19.06 4.75
C SER A 322 0.99 18.00 5.67
N ALA A 323 -0.34 18.05 5.88
CA ALA A 323 -1.04 17.08 6.71
C ALA A 323 -0.98 15.67 6.12
N TYR A 324 -1.21 15.52 4.81
CA TYR A 324 -1.05 14.22 4.13
C TYR A 324 0.38 13.69 4.21
N GLY A 325 1.38 14.57 4.12
CA GLY A 325 2.78 14.16 4.30
C GLY A 325 3.04 13.56 5.68
N PHE A 326 2.64 14.25 6.76
CA PHE A 326 2.78 13.75 8.12
C PHE A 326 1.91 12.52 8.39
N PHE A 327 0.68 12.50 7.91
CA PHE A 327 -0.22 11.35 8.00
C PHE A 327 0.41 10.10 7.36
N ASN A 328 0.93 10.23 6.13
CA ASN A 328 1.59 9.13 5.45
C ASN A 328 2.85 8.66 6.21
N LEU A 329 3.63 9.58 6.77
CA LEU A 329 4.79 9.23 7.60
C LEU A 329 4.36 8.41 8.83
N MET A 330 3.28 8.80 9.53
CA MET A 330 2.76 8.05 10.68
C MET A 330 2.25 6.67 10.27
N LEU A 331 1.55 6.58 9.14
CA LEU A 331 1.11 5.31 8.57
C LEU A 331 2.29 4.38 8.28
N GLY A 332 3.30 4.88 7.56
CA GLY A 332 4.50 4.11 7.23
C GLY A 332 5.33 3.72 8.47
N ALA A 333 5.45 4.62 9.45
CA ALA A 333 6.15 4.32 10.70
C ALA A 333 5.42 3.24 11.52
N GLY A 334 4.08 3.29 11.58
CA GLY A 334 3.29 2.25 12.25
C GLY A 334 3.44 0.90 11.57
N THR A 335 3.39 0.85 10.24
CA THR A 335 3.59 -0.39 9.48
C THR A 335 5.01 -0.93 9.62
N PHE A 336 6.02 -0.05 9.70
CA PHE A 336 7.40 -0.45 9.98
C PHE A 336 7.52 -1.12 11.35
N VAL A 337 7.02 -0.47 12.41
CA VAL A 337 7.04 -1.03 13.76
C VAL A 337 6.29 -2.37 13.80
N SER A 338 5.13 -2.46 13.16
CA SER A 338 4.36 -3.69 13.05
C SER A 338 5.17 -4.81 12.39
N GLY A 339 5.81 -4.54 11.25
CA GLY A 339 6.65 -5.52 10.55
C GLY A 339 7.77 -6.07 11.41
N VAL A 340 8.48 -5.18 12.12
CA VAL A 340 9.57 -5.55 13.05
C VAL A 340 9.05 -6.38 14.22
N VAL A 341 7.99 -5.91 14.88
CA VAL A 341 7.45 -6.55 16.09
C VAL A 341 6.86 -7.92 15.77
N PHE A 342 5.95 -8.00 14.78
CA PHE A 342 5.35 -9.29 14.41
C PHE A 342 6.36 -10.26 13.80
N GLY A 343 7.30 -9.76 12.98
CA GLY A 343 8.37 -10.59 12.44
C GLY A 343 9.22 -11.22 13.54
N TYR A 344 9.62 -10.42 14.55
CA TYR A 344 10.34 -10.91 15.72
C TYR A 344 9.51 -11.91 16.54
N MET A 345 8.23 -11.59 16.81
CA MET A 345 7.34 -12.48 17.56
C MET A 345 7.16 -13.84 16.89
N LEU A 346 7.11 -13.88 15.56
CA LEU A 346 7.00 -15.13 14.81
C LEU A 346 8.29 -15.97 14.85
N ASP A 347 9.46 -15.33 14.80
CA ASP A 347 10.75 -16.04 14.86
C ASP A 347 11.03 -16.64 16.24
N VAL A 348 10.70 -15.90 17.31
CA VAL A 348 10.88 -16.41 18.69
C VAL A 348 9.70 -17.26 19.20
N LEU A 349 8.75 -17.57 18.31
CA LEU A 349 7.58 -18.41 18.57
C LEU A 349 6.76 -17.93 19.78
N VAL A 350 6.53 -16.62 19.86
CA VAL A 350 5.64 -16.03 20.89
C VAL A 350 4.25 -16.66 20.76
N SER A 351 3.61 -16.93 21.90
CA SER A 351 2.27 -17.52 21.88
C SER A 351 1.26 -16.63 21.15
N PRO A 352 0.31 -17.22 20.40
CA PRO A 352 -0.75 -16.45 19.73
C PRO A 352 -1.53 -15.53 20.66
N THR A 353 -1.72 -15.94 21.90
CA THR A 353 -2.38 -15.12 22.94
C THR A 353 -1.63 -13.82 23.22
N LEU A 354 -0.32 -13.88 23.39
CA LEU A 354 0.52 -12.69 23.64
C LEU A 354 0.55 -11.75 22.41
N MET A 355 0.55 -12.30 21.19
CA MET A 355 0.40 -11.51 19.98
C MET A 355 -0.97 -10.81 19.93
N LEU A 356 -2.04 -11.52 20.32
CA LEU A 356 -3.38 -10.97 20.39
C LEU A 356 -3.48 -9.86 21.43
N ASP A 357 -2.89 -10.05 22.63
CA ASP A 357 -2.86 -9.05 23.68
C ASP A 357 -2.16 -7.76 23.22
N PHE A 358 -1.02 -7.90 22.51
CA PHE A 358 -0.33 -6.77 21.91
C PHE A 358 -1.24 -6.00 20.92
N VAL A 359 -1.94 -6.72 20.05
CA VAL A 359 -2.88 -6.11 19.09
C VAL A 359 -4.01 -5.40 19.82
N ILE A 360 -4.65 -6.05 20.81
CA ILE A 360 -5.75 -5.45 21.57
C ILE A 360 -5.29 -4.16 22.24
N VAL A 361 -4.13 -4.16 22.89
CA VAL A 361 -3.57 -2.96 23.54
C VAL A 361 -3.36 -1.85 22.51
N ALA A 362 -2.75 -2.15 21.38
CA ALA A 362 -2.53 -1.18 20.30
C ALA A 362 -3.85 -0.59 19.78
N GLN A 363 -4.87 -1.44 19.53
CA GLN A 363 -6.18 -0.98 19.04
C GLN A 363 -6.95 -0.17 20.08
N VAL A 364 -6.86 -0.54 21.36
CA VAL A 364 -7.46 0.26 22.45
C VAL A 364 -6.84 1.65 22.51
N ILE A 365 -5.51 1.75 22.44
CA ILE A 365 -4.81 3.05 22.39
C ILE A 365 -5.24 3.85 21.16
N ALA A 366 -5.32 3.19 20.00
CA ALA A 366 -5.77 3.82 18.74
C ALA A 366 -7.19 4.40 18.88
N ILE A 367 -8.13 3.64 19.44
CA ILE A 367 -9.51 4.07 19.67
C ILE A 367 -9.58 5.25 20.67
N VAL A 368 -8.82 5.18 21.75
CA VAL A 368 -8.75 6.28 22.74
C VAL A 368 -8.24 7.56 22.12
N LEU A 369 -7.18 7.48 21.31
CA LEU A 369 -6.65 8.62 20.56
C LEU A 369 -7.68 9.14 19.53
N LEU A 370 -8.41 8.26 18.84
CA LEU A 370 -9.45 8.62 17.88
C LEU A 370 -10.59 9.39 18.56
N LEU A 371 -10.98 9.03 19.76
CA LEU A 371 -12.02 9.75 20.53
C LEU A 371 -11.62 11.20 20.84
N GLY A 372 -10.33 11.47 20.92
CA GLY A 372 -9.80 12.83 21.07
C GLY A 372 -9.64 13.63 19.77
N ALA A 373 -9.71 12.95 18.63
CA ALA A 373 -9.62 13.56 17.31
C ALA A 373 -10.99 14.16 16.89
N ARG A 374 -11.39 15.29 17.50
CA ARG A 374 -12.63 15.96 17.14
C ARG A 374 -12.43 16.84 15.91
N PRO A 375 -13.34 16.79 14.90
CA PRO A 375 -13.34 17.77 13.83
C PRO A 375 -13.55 19.17 14.45
N LYS A 376 -12.90 20.17 13.86
CA LYS A 376 -13.12 21.55 14.25
C LYS A 376 -14.60 21.88 13.92
N LYS A 377 -15.44 22.11 14.92
CA LYS A 377 -16.77 22.66 14.66
C LYS A 377 -16.58 23.94 13.87
N GLU A 378 -17.06 23.98 12.63
CA GLU A 378 -17.29 25.24 11.95
C GLU A 378 -18.21 26.05 12.86
N LYS A 379 -17.72 27.24 13.26
CA LYS A 379 -18.61 28.23 13.86
C LYS A 379 -19.48 28.70 12.70
N GLU A 380 -20.78 28.34 12.78
CA GLU A 380 -21.85 28.96 12.00
C GLU A 380 -21.80 30.48 12.08
#